data_6843abca1d38e1124877cddc8c061342
#
_entry.id   6843abca1d38e1124877cddc8c061342
#
_cell.length_a   1.000
_cell.length_b   1.000
_cell.length_c   1.000
_cell.angle_alpha   90.00
_cell.angle_beta   90.00
_cell.angle_gamma   90.00
#
_symmetry.space_group_name_H-M   'P 1'
#
loop_
_entity.id
_entity.type
_entity.pdbx_description
1 polymer ?
#
loop_
_entity_poly.entity_id
_entity_poly.type
_entity_poly.pdbx_seq_one_letter_code
_entity_poly.pdbx_strand_id
1 'polypeptide(L)'
;MSKASSVKHYTDFDGLFPAEQAALNHVALAARGRPILDIGVGAGRTVHGLLQLSTDYLGVDISQEMIAACRQRFPGVAFQLADARALTSVADASVHLVMFSCSGIGMVSHADRLLILREVHRVLEPGGVFLFSTHNQNSADHAAGFKLPELSFTPHPLRLLARLARFSKLTLLRMHRRARFRRHELRNSQYSLINDECHDYGVMLYYISLANQRRQLESMGFEKDAEAFDGSGQRLSGDTHENTFMLIARKPARP
;
A
#
# COMPACT_ATOMS: atom_id res chain seq x y z
N MET A 1 -13.43 12.37 -5.96
CA MET A 1 -12.45 12.73 -7.00
C MET A 1 -12.94 12.13 -8.30
N SER A 2 -12.79 12.80 -9.45
CA SER A 2 -13.06 12.15 -10.74
C SER A 2 -11.99 11.08 -11.00
N LYS A 3 -12.33 10.01 -11.71
CA LYS A 3 -11.41 8.92 -12.06
C LYS A 3 -10.10 9.45 -12.70
N ALA A 4 -10.17 10.47 -13.54
CA ALA A 4 -9.02 11.12 -14.16
C ALA A 4 -8.11 11.89 -13.17
N SER A 5 -8.65 12.48 -12.10
CA SER A 5 -7.84 13.18 -11.10
C SER A 5 -7.06 12.22 -10.20
N SER A 6 -7.55 11.00 -10.01
CA SER A 6 -6.86 9.96 -9.26
C SER A 6 -5.63 9.45 -10.02
N VAL A 7 -5.78 9.15 -11.32
CA VAL A 7 -4.64 8.72 -12.17
C VAL A 7 -3.54 9.78 -12.14
N LYS A 8 -3.87 11.07 -12.36
CA LYS A 8 -2.89 12.15 -12.34
C LYS A 8 -2.12 12.26 -11.03
N HIS A 9 -2.78 12.12 -9.89
CA HIS A 9 -2.11 12.16 -8.58
C HIS A 9 -1.06 11.05 -8.41
N TYR A 10 -1.34 9.85 -8.94
CA TYR A 10 -0.43 8.71 -8.88
C TYR A 10 0.64 8.69 -9.99
N THR A 11 0.55 9.56 -11.00
CA THR A 11 1.58 9.71 -12.06
C THR A 11 2.63 10.78 -11.73
N ASP A 12 2.35 11.68 -10.78
CA ASP A 12 3.24 12.81 -10.47
C ASP A 12 4.49 12.39 -9.68
N PHE A 13 4.53 11.16 -9.14
CA PHE A 13 5.69 10.60 -8.45
C PHE A 13 6.14 9.30 -9.10
N ASP A 14 7.43 9.19 -9.44
CA ASP A 14 8.07 8.00 -9.98
C ASP A 14 9.21 7.55 -9.07
N GLY A 15 9.44 6.22 -9.01
CA GLY A 15 10.49 5.62 -8.23
C GLY A 15 10.04 5.04 -6.88
N LEU A 16 10.99 4.48 -6.17
CA LEU A 16 10.78 3.80 -4.89
C LEU A 16 10.95 4.77 -3.73
N PHE A 17 10.15 4.60 -2.69
CA PHE A 17 10.40 5.27 -1.41
C PHE A 17 11.64 4.67 -0.72
N PRO A 18 12.31 5.41 0.20
CA PRO A 18 13.53 4.90 0.85
C PRO A 18 13.34 3.54 1.53
N ALA A 19 12.21 3.31 2.21
CA ALA A 19 11.88 2.03 2.82
C ALA A 19 11.73 0.89 1.80
N GLU A 20 11.10 1.18 0.66
CA GLU A 20 10.95 0.20 -0.44
C GLU A 20 12.28 -0.13 -1.08
N GLN A 21 13.12 0.89 -1.32
CA GLN A 21 14.47 0.71 -1.85
C GLN A 21 15.34 -0.11 -0.91
N ALA A 22 15.29 0.17 0.41
CA ALA A 22 16.04 -0.59 1.41
C ALA A 22 15.60 -2.06 1.44
N ALA A 23 14.27 -2.31 1.46
CA ALA A 23 13.72 -3.66 1.44
C ALA A 23 14.07 -4.41 0.15
N LEU A 24 13.97 -3.75 -1.01
CA LEU A 24 14.39 -4.35 -2.30
C LEU A 24 15.88 -4.66 -2.36
N ASN A 25 16.74 -3.75 -1.90
CA ASN A 25 18.18 -3.99 -1.84
C ASN A 25 18.53 -5.20 -0.96
N HIS A 26 17.77 -5.38 0.14
CA HIS A 26 17.97 -6.51 1.05
C HIS A 26 17.68 -7.87 0.39
N VAL A 27 16.74 -7.93 -0.55
CA VAL A 27 16.35 -9.17 -1.25
C VAL A 27 16.87 -9.25 -2.69
N ALA A 28 17.54 -8.22 -3.18
CA ALA A 28 17.90 -8.07 -4.59
C ALA A 28 18.69 -9.25 -5.16
N LEU A 29 19.64 -9.79 -4.39
CA LEU A 29 20.48 -10.92 -4.85
C LEU A 29 19.64 -12.18 -5.08
N ALA A 30 18.69 -12.47 -4.17
CA ALA A 30 17.80 -13.63 -4.27
C ALA A 30 16.72 -13.46 -5.33
N ALA A 31 16.25 -12.22 -5.56
CA ALA A 31 15.15 -11.92 -6.48
C ALA A 31 15.61 -11.68 -7.93
N ARG A 32 16.92 -11.53 -8.16
CA ARG A 32 17.46 -11.22 -9.50
C ARG A 32 17.11 -12.30 -10.53
N GLY A 33 16.45 -11.86 -11.62
CA GLY A 33 16.04 -12.76 -12.71
C GLY A 33 14.92 -13.73 -12.36
N ARG A 34 14.28 -13.58 -11.18
CA ARG A 34 13.17 -14.43 -10.73
C ARG A 34 11.82 -13.76 -11.01
N PRO A 35 10.72 -14.52 -11.11
CA PRO A 35 9.39 -13.97 -11.35
C PRO A 35 8.94 -12.98 -10.26
N ILE A 36 8.46 -11.80 -10.68
CA ILE A 36 7.99 -10.71 -9.82
C ILE A 36 6.51 -10.44 -10.07
N LEU A 37 5.72 -10.35 -9.00
CA LEU A 37 4.34 -9.87 -9.02
C LEU A 37 4.22 -8.56 -8.24
N ASP A 38 3.78 -7.49 -8.91
CA ASP A 38 3.52 -6.18 -8.31
C ASP A 38 2.01 -5.96 -8.16
N ILE A 39 1.51 -6.04 -6.92
CA ILE A 39 0.09 -5.92 -6.60
C ILE A 39 -0.26 -4.47 -6.30
N GLY A 40 -1.38 -3.99 -6.87
CA GLY A 40 -1.78 -2.59 -6.74
C GLY A 40 -0.79 -1.66 -7.44
N VAL A 41 -0.36 -2.04 -8.65
CA VAL A 41 0.68 -1.33 -9.41
C VAL A 41 0.35 0.15 -9.65
N GLY A 42 -0.92 0.53 -9.55
CA GLY A 42 -1.39 1.90 -9.76
C GLY A 42 -1.00 2.43 -11.14
N ALA A 43 -0.41 3.62 -11.18
CA ALA A 43 0.12 4.22 -12.41
C ALA A 43 1.57 3.80 -12.73
N GLY A 44 2.11 2.76 -12.08
CA GLY A 44 3.39 2.15 -12.42
C GLY A 44 4.60 2.80 -11.74
N ARG A 45 4.46 3.36 -10.55
CA ARG A 45 5.54 4.01 -9.81
C ARG A 45 6.72 3.06 -9.50
N THR A 46 6.45 1.83 -9.17
CA THR A 46 7.41 0.79 -8.76
C THR A 46 8.05 0.06 -9.93
N VAL A 47 7.44 0.12 -11.12
CA VAL A 47 7.79 -0.69 -12.30
C VAL A 47 9.27 -0.58 -12.67
N HIS A 48 9.81 0.64 -12.78
CA HIS A 48 11.23 0.82 -13.15
C HIS A 48 12.18 0.15 -12.16
N GLY A 49 11.93 0.29 -10.85
CA GLY A 49 12.75 -0.32 -9.82
C GLY A 49 12.71 -1.85 -9.85
N LEU A 50 11.53 -2.43 -10.07
CA LEU A 50 11.34 -3.88 -10.12
C LEU A 50 11.92 -4.50 -11.42
N LEU A 51 11.78 -3.81 -12.56
CA LEU A 51 12.37 -4.26 -13.83
C LEU A 51 13.90 -4.28 -13.83
N GLN A 52 14.57 -3.51 -12.95
CA GLN A 52 16.01 -3.60 -12.76
C GLN A 52 16.42 -4.93 -12.08
N LEU A 53 15.52 -5.58 -11.36
CA LEU A 53 15.75 -6.88 -10.74
C LEU A 53 15.44 -8.03 -11.70
N SER A 54 14.29 -7.95 -12.38
CA SER A 54 13.84 -9.00 -13.30
C SER A 54 12.91 -8.47 -14.38
N THR A 55 13.09 -8.97 -15.60
CA THR A 55 12.14 -8.74 -16.72
C THR A 55 10.97 -9.72 -16.70
N ASP A 56 11.04 -10.80 -15.90
CA ASP A 56 9.90 -11.66 -15.62
C ASP A 56 9.02 -11.00 -14.55
N TYR A 57 8.17 -10.10 -15.03
CA TYR A 57 7.39 -9.17 -14.22
C TYR A 57 5.93 -9.16 -14.66
N LEU A 58 5.03 -9.18 -13.69
CA LEU A 58 3.61 -8.96 -13.87
C LEU A 58 3.10 -7.90 -12.89
N GLY A 59 2.55 -6.79 -13.39
CA GLY A 59 1.84 -5.80 -12.59
C GLY A 59 0.33 -6.06 -12.61
N VAL A 60 -0.31 -6.05 -11.44
CA VAL A 60 -1.76 -6.22 -11.31
C VAL A 60 -2.40 -5.07 -10.53
N ASP A 61 -3.60 -4.68 -10.93
CA ASP A 61 -4.43 -3.69 -10.23
C ASP A 61 -5.92 -4.02 -10.43
N ILE A 62 -6.75 -3.61 -9.48
CA ILE A 62 -8.21 -3.75 -9.56
C ILE A 62 -8.86 -2.66 -10.44
N SER A 63 -8.14 -1.57 -10.74
CA SER A 63 -8.60 -0.47 -11.57
C SER A 63 -8.17 -0.64 -13.02
N GLN A 64 -9.16 -0.75 -13.89
CA GLN A 64 -8.93 -0.80 -15.34
C GLN A 64 -8.23 0.47 -15.86
N GLU A 65 -8.52 1.63 -15.25
CA GLU A 65 -7.91 2.90 -15.62
C GLU A 65 -6.40 2.93 -15.29
N MET A 66 -6.00 2.34 -14.14
CA MET A 66 -4.59 2.23 -13.76
C MET A 66 -3.85 1.26 -14.70
N ILE A 67 -4.43 0.12 -15.00
CA ILE A 67 -3.85 -0.82 -15.97
C ILE A 67 -3.69 -0.18 -17.35
N ALA A 68 -4.67 0.59 -17.81
CA ALA A 68 -4.57 1.31 -19.10
C ALA A 68 -3.43 2.34 -19.07
N ALA A 69 -3.28 3.09 -17.97
CA ALA A 69 -2.18 4.05 -17.78
C ALA A 69 -0.81 3.36 -17.78
N CYS A 70 -0.68 2.21 -17.09
CA CYS A 70 0.55 1.42 -17.08
C CYS A 70 0.92 0.92 -18.48
N ARG A 71 -0.02 0.36 -19.21
CA ARG A 71 0.22 -0.13 -20.59
C ARG A 71 0.66 0.98 -21.53
N GLN A 72 0.11 2.18 -21.37
CA GLN A 72 0.53 3.35 -22.14
C GLN A 72 1.95 3.81 -21.78
N ARG A 73 2.28 3.77 -20.49
CA ARG A 73 3.56 4.27 -19.95
C ARG A 73 4.72 3.29 -20.17
N PHE A 74 4.43 1.99 -20.13
CA PHE A 74 5.43 0.92 -20.21
C PHE A 74 5.05 -0.09 -21.31
N PRO A 75 5.21 0.28 -22.60
CA PRO A 75 4.93 -0.63 -23.72
C PRO A 75 5.79 -1.90 -23.60
N GLY A 76 5.16 -3.07 -23.79
CA GLY A 76 5.83 -4.38 -23.72
C GLY A 76 5.97 -4.99 -22.33
N VAL A 77 5.61 -4.27 -21.26
CA VAL A 77 5.54 -4.83 -19.90
C VAL A 77 4.17 -5.45 -19.66
N ALA A 78 4.13 -6.58 -18.95
CA ALA A 78 2.89 -7.30 -18.66
C ALA A 78 2.09 -6.62 -17.52
N PHE A 79 0.84 -6.26 -17.83
CA PHE A 79 -0.12 -5.74 -16.85
C PHE A 79 -1.47 -6.39 -16.99
N GLN A 80 -2.11 -6.73 -15.86
CA GLN A 80 -3.39 -7.42 -15.84
C GLN A 80 -4.35 -6.81 -14.81
N LEU A 81 -5.63 -6.72 -15.20
CA LEU A 81 -6.71 -6.42 -14.26
C LEU A 81 -6.93 -7.64 -13.37
N ALA A 82 -6.72 -7.50 -12.06
CA ALA A 82 -6.91 -8.58 -11.10
C ALA A 82 -7.27 -8.06 -9.71
N ASP A 83 -8.00 -8.86 -8.96
CA ASP A 83 -8.28 -8.63 -7.55
C ASP A 83 -7.27 -9.40 -6.70
N ALA A 84 -6.56 -8.71 -5.83
CA ALA A 84 -5.56 -9.31 -4.94
C ALA A 84 -6.14 -10.36 -3.99
N ARG A 85 -7.47 -10.37 -3.77
CA ARG A 85 -8.18 -11.36 -2.95
C ARG A 85 -8.37 -12.71 -3.67
N ALA A 86 -8.17 -12.73 -4.99
CA ALA A 86 -8.35 -13.91 -5.85
C ALA A 86 -7.46 -13.76 -7.10
N LEU A 87 -6.17 -14.08 -6.96
CA LEU A 87 -5.17 -14.00 -8.04
C LEU A 87 -5.27 -15.24 -8.97
N THR A 88 -6.46 -15.50 -9.52
CA THR A 88 -6.77 -16.73 -10.28
C THR A 88 -5.91 -16.93 -11.52
N SER A 89 -5.34 -15.89 -12.06
CA SER A 89 -4.45 -15.94 -13.23
C SER A 89 -2.99 -16.22 -12.90
N VAL A 90 -2.65 -16.24 -11.60
CA VAL A 90 -1.28 -16.52 -11.13
C VAL A 90 -1.26 -17.91 -10.51
N ALA A 91 -0.42 -18.79 -11.03
CA ALA A 91 -0.32 -20.17 -10.57
C ALA A 91 0.25 -20.27 -9.14
N ASP A 92 -0.03 -21.38 -8.46
CA ASP A 92 0.54 -21.69 -7.17
C ASP A 92 2.07 -21.79 -7.26
N ALA A 93 2.77 -21.27 -6.26
CA ALA A 93 4.23 -21.38 -6.12
C ALA A 93 5.00 -20.97 -7.40
N SER A 94 4.54 -19.94 -8.11
CA SER A 94 5.10 -19.49 -9.40
C SER A 94 5.83 -18.16 -9.34
N VAL A 95 5.82 -17.46 -8.20
CA VAL A 95 6.39 -16.11 -8.04
C VAL A 95 7.41 -16.12 -6.92
N HIS A 96 8.59 -15.51 -7.17
CA HIS A 96 9.62 -15.37 -6.14
C HIS A 96 9.45 -14.12 -5.28
N LEU A 97 9.12 -13.00 -5.91
CA LEU A 97 8.94 -11.72 -5.23
C LEU A 97 7.52 -11.18 -5.47
N VAL A 98 6.78 -10.96 -4.41
CA VAL A 98 5.54 -10.19 -4.44
C VAL A 98 5.78 -8.84 -3.80
N MET A 99 5.40 -7.75 -4.46
CA MET A 99 5.39 -6.40 -3.89
C MET A 99 3.97 -5.85 -3.80
N PHE A 100 3.62 -5.22 -2.67
CA PHE A 100 2.37 -4.48 -2.50
C PHE A 100 2.67 -3.17 -1.76
N SER A 101 2.96 -2.14 -2.52
CA SER A 101 3.47 -0.86 -2.04
C SER A 101 2.38 0.09 -1.53
N CYS A 102 2.79 1.26 -1.03
CA CYS A 102 1.90 2.36 -0.61
C CYS A 102 0.77 1.96 0.34
N SER A 103 1.01 0.99 1.21
CA SER A 103 -0.01 0.48 2.15
C SER A 103 -1.33 0.06 1.49
N GLY A 104 -1.29 -0.33 0.20
CA GLY A 104 -2.48 -0.73 -0.56
C GLY A 104 -3.27 -1.86 0.11
N ILE A 105 -2.58 -2.82 0.73
CA ILE A 105 -3.18 -3.89 1.55
C ILE A 105 -3.96 -3.34 2.77
N GLY A 106 -3.79 -2.07 3.13
CA GLY A 106 -4.52 -1.40 4.20
C GLY A 106 -5.86 -0.79 3.79
N MET A 107 -6.22 -0.80 2.51
CA MET A 107 -7.47 -0.18 2.01
C MET A 107 -8.65 -1.16 1.94
N VAL A 108 -8.56 -2.29 2.59
CA VAL A 108 -9.57 -3.36 2.58
C VAL A 108 -10.03 -3.73 3.97
N SER A 109 -11.12 -4.51 4.08
CA SER A 109 -11.58 -5.07 5.35
C SER A 109 -10.57 -6.05 5.94
N HIS A 110 -10.70 -6.38 7.24
CA HIS A 110 -9.86 -7.41 7.87
C HIS A 110 -9.99 -8.77 7.16
N ALA A 111 -11.22 -9.16 6.82
CA ALA A 111 -11.46 -10.42 6.12
C ALA A 111 -10.80 -10.45 4.73
N ASP A 112 -10.94 -9.36 3.94
CA ASP A 112 -10.30 -9.23 2.64
C ASP A 112 -8.77 -9.23 2.75
N ARG A 113 -8.21 -8.57 3.78
CA ARG A 113 -6.77 -8.60 4.04
C ARG A 113 -6.25 -10.02 4.26
N LEU A 114 -6.98 -10.83 5.03
CA LEU A 114 -6.61 -12.24 5.22
C LEU A 114 -6.69 -13.05 3.93
N LEU A 115 -7.67 -12.78 3.06
CA LEU A 115 -7.74 -13.39 1.72
C LEU A 115 -6.51 -13.01 0.89
N ILE A 116 -6.15 -11.72 0.86
CA ILE A 116 -4.94 -11.25 0.15
C ILE A 116 -3.69 -11.95 0.66
N LEU A 117 -3.50 -12.03 1.98
CA LEU A 117 -2.32 -12.70 2.56
C LEU A 117 -2.26 -14.18 2.20
N ARG A 118 -3.40 -14.89 2.14
CA ARG A 118 -3.48 -16.28 1.67
C ARG A 118 -3.11 -16.41 0.21
N GLU A 119 -3.63 -15.54 -0.65
CA GLU A 119 -3.32 -15.53 -2.09
C GLU A 119 -1.83 -15.23 -2.33
N VAL A 120 -1.27 -14.23 -1.64
CA VAL A 120 0.17 -13.95 -1.70
C VAL A 120 0.98 -15.17 -1.28
N HIS A 121 0.62 -15.82 -0.17
CA HIS A 121 1.30 -17.03 0.28
C HIS A 121 1.15 -18.19 -0.72
N ARG A 122 0.00 -18.33 -1.37
CA ARG A 122 -0.26 -19.36 -2.40
C ARG A 122 0.65 -19.18 -3.61
N VAL A 123 0.68 -17.97 -4.17
CA VAL A 123 1.44 -17.69 -5.41
C VAL A 123 2.94 -17.67 -5.20
N LEU A 124 3.43 -17.34 -4.00
CA LEU A 124 4.85 -17.40 -3.67
C LEU A 124 5.36 -18.84 -3.73
N GLU A 125 6.50 -19.04 -4.38
CA GLU A 125 7.25 -20.28 -4.30
C GLU A 125 7.87 -20.48 -2.90
N PRO A 126 8.26 -21.71 -2.50
CA PRO A 126 9.03 -21.91 -1.29
C PRO A 126 10.33 -21.07 -1.27
N GLY A 127 10.57 -20.35 -0.19
CA GLY A 127 11.66 -19.37 -0.09
C GLY A 127 11.37 -18.01 -0.73
N GLY A 128 10.19 -17.84 -1.35
CA GLY A 128 9.76 -16.57 -1.94
C GLY A 128 9.47 -15.49 -0.91
N VAL A 129 9.45 -14.24 -1.36
CA VAL A 129 9.45 -13.05 -0.50
C VAL A 129 8.26 -12.14 -0.81
N PHE A 130 7.61 -11.65 0.22
CA PHE A 130 6.56 -10.64 0.16
C PHE A 130 7.03 -9.32 0.76
N LEU A 131 7.08 -8.27 -0.06
CA LEU A 131 7.39 -6.91 0.34
C LEU A 131 6.10 -6.08 0.37
N PHE A 132 5.78 -5.48 1.50
CA PHE A 132 4.59 -4.61 1.59
C PHE A 132 4.71 -3.60 2.72
N SER A 133 4.00 -2.48 2.57
CA SER A 133 3.87 -1.48 3.62
C SER A 133 2.49 -1.50 4.25
N THR A 134 2.39 -1.03 5.50
CA THR A 134 1.13 -0.94 6.24
C THR A 134 1.15 0.24 7.21
N HIS A 135 -0.04 0.73 7.59
CA HIS A 135 -0.19 1.79 8.59
C HIS A 135 0.00 1.25 10.00
N ASN A 136 0.66 2.05 10.84
CA ASN A 136 1.05 1.66 12.19
C ASN A 136 0.00 2.10 13.22
N GLN A 137 -0.52 1.16 13.99
CA GLN A 137 -1.48 1.41 15.06
C GLN A 137 -0.88 2.23 16.22
N ASN A 138 0.46 2.23 16.38
CA ASN A 138 1.16 2.97 17.42
C ASN A 138 1.55 4.40 16.98
N SER A 139 1.15 4.82 15.77
CA SER A 139 1.49 6.13 15.22
C SER A 139 0.60 7.25 15.77
N ALA A 140 1.11 8.48 15.66
CA ALA A 140 0.35 9.68 15.96
C ALA A 140 -0.88 9.84 15.05
N ASP A 141 -0.78 9.43 13.78
CA ASP A 141 -1.89 9.50 12.82
C ASP A 141 -3.06 8.60 13.22
N HIS A 142 -2.79 7.40 13.79
CA HIS A 142 -3.84 6.53 14.32
C HIS A 142 -4.63 7.21 15.46
N ALA A 143 -3.98 8.03 16.29
CA ALA A 143 -4.60 8.77 17.38
C ALA A 143 -5.19 10.12 16.94
N ALA A 144 -4.88 10.57 15.71
CA ALA A 144 -5.25 11.89 15.24
C ALA A 144 -6.78 12.06 15.15
N GLY A 145 -7.23 13.25 15.52
CA GLY A 145 -8.62 13.68 15.36
C GLY A 145 -8.95 14.11 13.94
N PHE A 146 -10.09 14.78 13.79
CA PHE A 146 -10.48 15.37 12.51
C PHE A 146 -9.55 16.53 12.14
N LYS A 147 -8.93 16.46 10.96
CA LYS A 147 -8.05 17.50 10.42
C LYS A 147 -8.77 18.34 9.37
N LEU A 148 -8.74 19.65 9.53
CA LEU A 148 -9.23 20.60 8.53
C LEU A 148 -8.30 20.63 7.31
N PRO A 149 -8.81 20.99 6.12
CA PRO A 149 -7.95 21.25 4.97
C PRO A 149 -6.98 22.40 5.27
N GLU A 150 -5.83 22.42 4.61
CA GLU A 150 -4.92 23.55 4.70
C GLU A 150 -5.47 24.78 3.99
N LEU A 151 -5.41 25.93 4.66
CA LEU A 151 -5.77 27.22 4.10
C LEU A 151 -4.52 28.07 3.90
N SER A 152 -4.12 28.26 2.64
CA SER A 152 -2.99 29.13 2.29
C SER A 152 -3.47 30.55 1.98
N PHE A 153 -2.90 31.54 2.64
CA PHE A 153 -3.21 32.95 2.40
C PHE A 153 -2.55 33.48 1.13
N THR A 154 -3.19 34.49 0.53
CA THR A 154 -2.66 35.22 -0.63
C THR A 154 -3.13 36.67 -0.53
N PRO A 155 -2.28 37.67 -0.90
CA PRO A 155 -2.66 39.07 -0.87
C PRO A 155 -3.69 39.44 -1.95
N HIS A 156 -3.89 38.60 -2.96
CA HIS A 156 -4.82 38.88 -4.05
C HIS A 156 -6.26 38.51 -3.66
N PRO A 157 -7.22 39.49 -3.60
CA PRO A 157 -8.53 39.28 -3.01
C PRO A 157 -9.37 38.23 -3.73
N LEU A 158 -9.38 38.18 -5.06
CA LEU A 158 -10.12 37.17 -5.84
C LEU A 158 -9.55 35.77 -5.64
N ARG A 159 -8.23 35.63 -5.54
CA ARG A 159 -7.58 34.34 -5.24
C ARG A 159 -7.89 33.88 -3.82
N LEU A 160 -7.95 34.81 -2.86
CA LEU A 160 -8.32 34.50 -1.48
C LEU A 160 -9.76 34.00 -1.41
N LEU A 161 -10.70 34.66 -2.08
CA LEU A 161 -12.11 34.21 -2.16
C LEU A 161 -12.22 32.79 -2.77
N ALA A 162 -11.51 32.52 -3.85
CA ALA A 162 -11.48 31.20 -4.47
C ALA A 162 -10.90 30.12 -3.52
N ARG A 163 -9.84 30.46 -2.76
CA ARG A 163 -9.26 29.54 -1.75
C ARG A 163 -10.22 29.30 -0.59
N LEU A 164 -10.92 30.32 -0.09
CA LEU A 164 -11.92 30.18 0.95
C LEU A 164 -13.09 29.31 0.49
N ALA A 165 -13.59 29.53 -0.73
CA ALA A 165 -14.63 28.69 -1.31
C ALA A 165 -14.20 27.23 -1.43
N ARG A 166 -12.96 26.97 -1.90
CA ARG A 166 -12.38 25.62 -1.96
C ARG A 166 -12.22 25.00 -0.58
N PHE A 167 -11.72 25.76 0.39
CA PHE A 167 -11.58 25.33 1.79
C PHE A 167 -12.93 24.90 2.37
N SER A 168 -13.98 25.76 2.24
CA SER A 168 -15.31 25.46 2.73
C SER A 168 -15.91 24.21 2.08
N LYS A 169 -15.80 24.09 0.74
CA LYS A 169 -16.26 22.91 0.00
C LYS A 169 -15.56 21.64 0.46
N LEU A 170 -14.23 21.69 0.64
CA LEU A 170 -13.46 20.52 1.06
C LEU A 170 -13.74 20.16 2.52
N THR A 171 -13.92 21.15 3.40
CA THR A 171 -14.31 20.93 4.80
C THR A 171 -15.66 20.22 4.88
N LEU A 172 -16.68 20.70 4.15
CA LEU A 172 -17.99 20.07 4.11
C LEU A 172 -17.91 18.63 3.57
N LEU A 173 -17.11 18.41 2.53
CA LEU A 173 -16.89 17.06 1.99
C LEU A 173 -16.24 16.13 3.02
N ARG A 174 -15.17 16.59 3.71
CA ARG A 174 -14.49 15.84 4.77
C ARG A 174 -15.45 15.50 5.93
N MET A 175 -16.21 16.49 6.38
CA MET A 175 -17.22 16.29 7.46
C MET A 175 -18.29 15.26 7.06
N HIS A 176 -18.85 15.37 5.85
CA HIS A 176 -19.84 14.42 5.34
C HIS A 176 -19.28 12.99 5.26
N ARG A 177 -18.09 12.83 4.70
CA ARG A 177 -17.43 11.53 4.60
C ARG A 177 -17.09 10.96 5.99
N ARG A 178 -16.54 11.78 6.88
CA ARG A 178 -16.25 11.39 8.27
C ARG A 178 -17.51 10.91 9.00
N ALA A 179 -18.62 11.65 8.89
CA ALA A 179 -19.89 11.26 9.48
C ALA A 179 -20.42 9.93 8.93
N ARG A 180 -20.25 9.70 7.61
CA ARG A 180 -20.67 8.45 6.95
C ARG A 180 -19.84 7.24 7.40
N PHE A 181 -18.50 7.37 7.48
CA PHE A 181 -17.59 6.25 7.71
C PHE A 181 -17.32 6.00 9.19
N ARG A 182 -17.41 7.01 10.08
CA ARG A 182 -17.09 6.87 11.51
C ARG A 182 -17.84 5.73 12.20
N ARG A 183 -19.06 5.44 11.79
CA ARG A 183 -19.87 4.33 12.35
C ARG A 183 -19.30 2.95 12.03
N HIS A 184 -18.40 2.85 11.07
CA HIS A 184 -17.76 1.62 10.66
C HIS A 184 -16.34 1.48 11.23
N GLU A 185 -15.90 2.44 12.05
CA GLU A 185 -14.61 2.34 12.72
C GLU A 185 -14.62 1.19 13.72
N LEU A 186 -13.52 0.46 13.70
CA LEU A 186 -13.24 -0.61 14.64
C LEU A 186 -11.86 -0.36 15.26
N ARG A 187 -11.78 -0.39 16.58
CA ARG A 187 -10.52 -0.28 17.32
C ARG A 187 -10.42 -1.41 18.31
N ASN A 188 -9.42 -2.24 18.18
CA ASN A 188 -9.12 -3.30 19.12
C ASN A 188 -7.60 -3.44 19.32
N SER A 189 -7.16 -4.35 20.20
CA SER A 189 -5.75 -4.55 20.49
C SER A 189 -4.95 -5.21 19.37
N GLN A 190 -5.62 -5.86 18.43
CA GLN A 190 -4.95 -6.56 17.34
C GLN A 190 -4.79 -5.67 16.11
N TYR A 191 -5.81 -4.89 15.76
CA TYR A 191 -5.83 -3.96 14.61
C TYR A 191 -6.89 -2.90 14.79
N SER A 192 -6.85 -1.89 13.93
CA SER A 192 -7.93 -0.91 13.82
C SER A 192 -8.30 -0.68 12.37
N LEU A 193 -9.59 -0.43 12.14
CA LEU A 193 -10.10 0.12 10.87
C LEU A 193 -10.60 1.52 11.18
N ILE A 194 -9.95 2.53 10.68
CA ILE A 194 -10.32 3.93 10.95
C ILE A 194 -10.44 4.74 9.67
N ASN A 195 -11.29 5.75 9.74
CA ASN A 195 -11.44 6.73 8.68
C ASN A 195 -10.59 7.96 9.03
N ASP A 196 -9.42 8.07 8.43
CA ASP A 196 -8.49 9.18 8.64
C ASP A 196 -8.52 10.21 7.49
N GLU A 197 -7.58 11.16 7.50
CA GLU A 197 -7.51 12.22 6.50
C GLU A 197 -7.13 11.75 5.10
N CYS A 198 -6.62 10.53 4.96
CA CYS A 198 -6.22 9.97 3.67
C CYS A 198 -7.41 9.99 2.70
N HIS A 199 -7.14 10.42 1.47
CA HIS A 199 -8.18 10.62 0.44
C HIS A 199 -9.37 11.47 0.92
N ASP A 200 -9.11 12.50 1.76
CA ASP A 200 -10.14 13.39 2.32
C ASP A 200 -11.24 12.63 3.06
N TYR A 201 -10.87 11.69 3.92
CA TYR A 201 -11.81 10.80 4.64
C TYR A 201 -12.68 9.94 3.71
N GLY A 202 -12.20 9.66 2.49
CA GLY A 202 -12.94 8.89 1.49
C GLY A 202 -12.82 7.38 1.60
N VAL A 203 -11.93 6.88 2.45
CA VAL A 203 -11.63 5.45 2.62
C VAL A 203 -11.50 5.09 4.10
N MET A 204 -11.62 3.80 4.40
CA MET A 204 -11.23 3.21 5.67
C MET A 204 -9.82 2.67 5.53
N LEU A 205 -8.97 2.87 6.55
CA LEU A 205 -7.60 2.37 6.57
C LEU A 205 -7.40 1.38 7.69
N TYR A 206 -6.64 0.35 7.38
CA TYR A 206 -6.25 -0.71 8.31
C TYR A 206 -4.94 -0.34 9.00
N TYR A 207 -4.96 -0.28 10.32
CA TYR A 207 -3.82 0.00 11.18
C TYR A 207 -3.48 -1.22 12.02
N ILE A 208 -2.19 -1.53 12.14
CA ILE A 208 -1.71 -2.69 12.90
C ILE A 208 -0.33 -2.36 13.49
N SER A 209 -0.02 -2.81 14.71
CA SER A 209 1.33 -2.68 15.25
C SER A 209 2.28 -3.69 14.60
N LEU A 210 3.59 -3.43 14.60
CA LEU A 210 4.58 -4.34 14.03
C LEU A 210 4.50 -5.72 14.68
N ALA A 211 4.36 -5.78 16.01
CA ALA A 211 4.21 -7.04 16.74
C ALA A 211 2.98 -7.85 16.28
N ASN A 212 1.83 -7.18 16.12
CA ASN A 212 0.62 -7.85 15.65
C ASN A 212 0.71 -8.26 14.17
N GLN A 213 1.39 -7.45 13.34
CA GLN A 213 1.61 -7.78 11.94
C GLN A 213 2.47 -9.04 11.78
N ARG A 214 3.51 -9.19 12.59
CA ARG A 214 4.33 -10.42 12.61
C ARG A 214 3.49 -11.63 12.99
N ARG A 215 2.66 -11.54 14.04
CA ARG A 215 1.73 -12.62 14.42
C ARG A 215 0.73 -12.96 13.32
N GLN A 216 0.21 -11.94 12.64
CA GLN A 216 -0.72 -12.15 11.52
C GLN A 216 -0.03 -12.90 10.38
N LEU A 217 1.20 -12.53 10.01
CA LEU A 217 1.98 -13.21 8.97
C LEU A 217 2.28 -14.66 9.37
N GLU A 218 2.74 -14.89 10.59
CA GLU A 218 2.98 -16.24 11.12
C GLU A 218 1.71 -17.12 11.05
N SER A 219 0.55 -16.57 11.43
CA SER A 219 -0.72 -17.29 11.33
C SER A 219 -1.16 -17.61 9.88
N MET A 220 -0.58 -16.92 8.90
CA MET A 220 -0.81 -17.15 7.46
C MET A 220 0.26 -18.07 6.84
N GLY A 221 1.19 -18.61 7.62
CA GLY A 221 2.20 -19.55 7.14
C GLY A 221 3.54 -18.93 6.72
N PHE A 222 3.73 -17.63 6.91
CA PHE A 222 5.03 -16.98 6.71
C PHE A 222 5.99 -17.30 7.86
N GLU A 223 7.29 -17.15 7.63
CA GLU A 223 8.32 -17.29 8.66
C GLU A 223 8.10 -16.29 9.80
N LYS A 224 8.56 -16.69 10.99
CA LYS A 224 8.58 -15.81 12.17
C LYS A 224 9.50 -14.62 11.94
N ASP A 225 9.26 -13.55 12.70
CA ASP A 225 10.15 -12.39 12.77
C ASP A 225 10.40 -11.69 11.43
N ALA A 226 9.33 -11.50 10.63
CA ALA A 226 9.39 -10.70 9.42
C ALA A 226 10.19 -9.41 9.66
N GLU A 227 11.16 -9.13 8.78
CA GLU A 227 12.01 -7.95 8.86
C GLU A 227 11.18 -6.70 8.58
N ALA A 228 11.51 -5.59 9.22
CA ALA A 228 10.78 -4.34 9.04
C ALA A 228 11.74 -3.15 8.90
N PHE A 229 11.29 -2.13 8.15
CA PHE A 229 12.01 -0.89 7.90
C PHE A 229 11.09 0.29 8.15
N ASP A 230 11.63 1.37 8.73
CA ASP A 230 10.93 2.64 8.86
C ASP A 230 10.85 3.41 7.54
N GLY A 231 10.19 4.57 7.52
CA GLY A 231 10.04 5.40 6.32
C GLY A 231 11.36 5.87 5.70
N SER A 232 12.43 5.94 6.48
CA SER A 232 13.78 6.30 6.01
C SER A 232 14.58 5.13 5.42
N GLY A 233 14.08 3.90 5.61
CA GLY A 233 14.75 2.66 5.19
C GLY A 233 15.69 2.07 6.25
N GLN A 234 15.62 2.54 7.52
CA GLN A 234 16.35 1.93 8.61
C GLN A 234 15.63 0.69 9.14
N ARG A 235 16.37 -0.36 9.43
CA ARG A 235 15.82 -1.61 9.96
C ARG A 235 15.29 -1.42 11.38
N LEU A 236 14.07 -1.86 11.61
CA LEU A 236 13.40 -1.83 12.91
C LEU A 236 13.68 -3.11 13.69
N SER A 237 14.12 -2.97 14.94
CA SER A 237 14.31 -4.09 15.88
C SER A 237 13.03 -4.46 16.64
N GLY A 238 12.09 -3.52 16.78
CA GLY A 238 10.84 -3.69 17.54
C GLY A 238 9.77 -2.72 17.06
N ASP A 239 8.73 -2.56 17.88
CA ASP A 239 7.64 -1.61 17.59
C ASP A 239 8.18 -0.17 17.41
N THR A 240 7.51 0.58 16.57
CA THR A 240 7.84 1.95 16.19
C THR A 240 6.63 2.87 16.36
N HIS A 241 6.87 4.18 16.35
CA HIS A 241 5.84 5.23 16.31
C HIS A 241 5.72 5.90 14.95
N GLU A 242 6.48 5.44 13.96
CA GLU A 242 6.35 5.89 12.57
C GLU A 242 4.94 5.61 12.02
N ASN A 243 4.48 6.43 11.07
CA ASN A 243 3.13 6.33 10.52
C ASN A 243 2.91 5.05 9.71
N THR A 244 3.95 4.60 9.03
CA THR A 244 3.96 3.37 8.24
C THR A 244 5.28 2.65 8.43
N PHE A 245 5.29 1.36 8.17
CA PHE A 245 6.52 0.58 8.06
C PHE A 245 6.44 -0.38 6.88
N MET A 246 7.59 -0.68 6.30
CA MET A 246 7.77 -1.66 5.23
C MET A 246 8.19 -3.00 5.83
N LEU A 247 7.66 -4.11 5.30
CA LEU A 247 7.97 -5.47 5.77
C LEU A 247 8.54 -6.34 4.65
N ILE A 248 9.40 -7.25 5.07
CA ILE A 248 9.85 -8.41 4.29
C ILE A 248 9.33 -9.66 5.00
N ALA A 249 8.36 -10.34 4.42
CA ALA A 249 7.86 -11.62 4.90
C ALA A 249 8.33 -12.73 3.95
N ARG A 250 8.80 -13.86 4.49
CA ARG A 250 9.30 -14.99 3.71
C ARG A 250 8.36 -16.17 3.81
N LYS A 251 8.09 -16.82 2.69
CA LYS A 251 7.47 -18.14 2.71
C LYS A 251 8.56 -19.17 3.03
N PRO A 252 8.35 -20.11 3.98
CA PRO A 252 9.33 -21.15 4.30
C PRO A 252 9.82 -21.89 3.05
N ALA A 253 11.12 -22.18 3.00
CA ALA A 253 11.72 -22.83 1.84
C ALA A 253 11.21 -24.27 1.64
N ARG A 254 10.89 -24.97 2.73
CA ARG A 254 10.11 -26.24 2.83
C ARG A 254 9.68 -26.43 4.29
N PRO A 255 8.61 -27.19 4.57
CA PRO A 255 8.30 -27.60 5.94
C PRO A 255 9.38 -28.54 6.49
#